data_caa9a97aaf21539f48417bbbc41fdf2c
#
_entry.id   caa9a97aaf21539f48417bbbc41fdf2c
#
_cell.length_a   1.000
_cell.length_b   1.000
_cell.length_c   1.000
_cell.angle_alpha   90.00
_cell.angle_beta   90.00
_cell.angle_gamma   90.00
#
_symmetry.space_group_name_H-M   'P 1'
#
loop_
_entity.id
_entity.type
_entity.pdbx_description
1 polymer ?
#
loop_
_entity_poly.entity_id
_entity_poly.type
_entity_poly.pdbx_seq_one_letter_code
_entity_poly.pdbx_strand_id
1 'polypeptide(L)'
;IAGEDAMHYLTNPEGMRFLMERGSGWWNVGYVLAPEHAIKQDRPFGVDAYDEYLRKCVEMFTPDVERLHEAGWPKDRMGIYFLDETSDFETLGKAAQVIKQAFPDIPLMTTGYDRTYGLEDTPTSKYLDIWVPLTPRYHEDREKIIRGRAIGKQTWWYICVGPRETRSLNWFTQYPAIRSRLLMGAAAWKYETDGFLYYRLDGWYNNEKLITTGPYTDWVPQYRDALPDGDGQLLCAGPNGPISTIRLENIRDGIEDYEYLWRLRELIERAAGMSLPGREEAAVARAEKLLAVPDYLLSDVNTYTQDPDVLAEHRDRVAEAICRLQGIVENR
;
A
#
# COMPACT_ATOMS: atom_id res chain seq x y z
N ILE A 1 5.93 0.52 -22.89
CA ILE A 1 6.73 -0.68 -22.65
C ILE A 1 6.33 -1.24 -21.29
N ALA A 2 5.17 -1.84 -21.20
CA ALA A 2 4.78 -2.69 -20.09
C ALA A 2 4.25 -3.97 -20.74
N GLY A 3 5.14 -4.63 -21.48
CA GLY A 3 4.93 -5.96 -21.98
C GLY A 3 5.43 -6.98 -20.97
N GLU A 4 5.26 -8.22 -21.31
CA GLU A 4 5.74 -9.42 -20.62
C GLU A 4 7.19 -9.31 -20.08
N ASP A 5 8.04 -8.53 -20.71
CA ASP A 5 9.44 -8.31 -20.33
C ASP A 5 9.64 -7.61 -18.98
N ALA A 6 8.71 -6.75 -18.54
CA ALA A 6 8.84 -6.05 -17.25
C ALA A 6 8.60 -7.00 -16.05
N MET A 7 7.73 -7.99 -16.20
CA MET A 7 7.50 -9.02 -15.19
C MET A 7 8.70 -9.96 -15.06
N HIS A 8 9.33 -10.36 -16.18
CA HIS A 8 10.54 -11.17 -16.17
C HIS A 8 11.76 -10.46 -15.59
N TYR A 9 11.85 -9.14 -15.76
CA TYR A 9 12.96 -8.36 -15.19
C TYR A 9 12.93 -8.35 -13.65
N LEU A 10 11.75 -8.34 -13.05
CA LEU A 10 11.59 -8.33 -11.62
C LEU A 10 11.84 -9.69 -10.95
N THR A 11 11.70 -10.80 -11.69
CA THR A 11 11.91 -12.16 -11.16
C THR A 11 13.34 -12.69 -11.34
N ASN A 12 14.30 -11.89 -11.80
CA ASN A 12 15.69 -12.31 -11.81
C ASN A 12 16.29 -12.25 -10.39
N PRO A 13 17.18 -13.20 -10.01
CA PRO A 13 17.72 -13.29 -8.65
C PRO A 13 18.49 -12.05 -8.19
N GLU A 14 19.05 -11.28 -9.11
CA GLU A 14 19.80 -10.07 -8.84
C GLU A 14 18.87 -8.90 -8.48
N GLY A 15 17.78 -8.73 -9.23
CA GLY A 15 16.72 -7.77 -8.93
C GLY A 15 16.04 -8.07 -7.60
N MET A 16 15.77 -9.35 -7.30
CA MET A 16 15.20 -9.77 -6.02
C MET A 16 16.11 -9.40 -4.85
N ARG A 17 17.40 -9.73 -4.90
CA ARG A 17 18.37 -9.36 -3.87
C ARG A 17 18.46 -7.86 -3.70
N PHE A 18 18.54 -7.12 -4.80
CA PHE A 18 18.55 -5.65 -4.78
C PHE A 18 17.37 -5.05 -4.00
N LEU A 19 16.16 -5.57 -4.20
CA LEU A 19 14.97 -5.12 -3.50
C LEU A 19 14.96 -5.55 -2.03
N MET A 20 15.37 -6.79 -1.73
CA MET A 20 15.46 -7.28 -0.34
C MET A 20 16.45 -6.46 0.48
N GLU A 21 17.64 -6.17 -0.06
CA GLU A 21 18.67 -5.36 0.59
C GLU A 21 18.22 -3.92 0.89
N ARG A 22 17.20 -3.43 0.16
CA ARG A 22 16.60 -2.10 0.32
C ARG A 22 15.30 -2.10 1.10
N GLY A 23 14.99 -3.22 1.74
CA GLY A 23 13.83 -3.32 2.63
C GLY A 23 12.48 -3.40 1.91
N SER A 24 12.46 -3.81 0.62
CA SER A 24 11.17 -4.07 -0.05
C SER A 24 10.38 -5.11 0.74
N GLY A 25 9.20 -4.73 1.20
CA GLY A 25 8.41 -5.53 2.14
C GLY A 25 7.42 -6.48 1.50
N TRP A 26 7.12 -6.32 0.19
CA TRP A 26 6.09 -7.10 -0.49
C TRP A 26 6.42 -7.35 -1.96
N TRP A 27 6.02 -8.53 -2.44
CA TRP A 27 6.13 -8.91 -3.84
C TRP A 27 4.77 -9.35 -4.40
N ASN A 28 4.31 -8.71 -5.47
CA ASN A 28 3.16 -9.20 -6.21
C ASN A 28 3.63 -10.20 -7.27
N VAL A 29 3.30 -11.47 -7.09
CA VAL A 29 3.68 -12.56 -8.00
C VAL A 29 2.96 -12.47 -9.33
N GLY A 30 1.69 -12.08 -9.31
CA GLY A 30 0.89 -12.00 -10.52
C GLY A 30 -0.49 -11.40 -10.31
N TYR A 31 -1.18 -11.21 -11.44
CA TYR A 31 -2.52 -10.65 -11.49
C TYR A 31 -3.47 -11.59 -12.21
N VAL A 32 -4.53 -12.01 -11.52
CA VAL A 32 -5.61 -12.82 -12.10
C VAL A 32 -6.71 -11.88 -12.60
N LEU A 33 -6.87 -11.83 -13.91
CA LEU A 33 -7.85 -10.97 -14.60
C LEU A 33 -9.29 -11.52 -14.43
N ALA A 34 -10.27 -10.62 -14.49
CA ALA A 34 -11.67 -10.99 -14.62
C ALA A 34 -11.95 -11.64 -16.00
N PRO A 35 -12.99 -12.50 -16.14
CA PRO A 35 -13.26 -13.25 -17.37
C PRO A 35 -13.35 -12.38 -18.62
N GLU A 36 -14.01 -11.23 -18.54
CA GLU A 36 -14.18 -10.28 -19.67
C GLU A 36 -12.85 -9.69 -20.17
N HIS A 37 -11.80 -9.79 -19.37
CA HIS A 37 -10.44 -9.38 -19.72
C HIS A 37 -9.51 -10.55 -20.01
N ALA A 38 -9.82 -11.73 -19.50
CA ALA A 38 -9.01 -12.93 -19.61
C ALA A 38 -9.26 -13.71 -20.89
N ILE A 39 -10.55 -13.77 -21.34
CA ILE A 39 -11.04 -14.59 -22.46
C ILE A 39 -11.14 -13.74 -23.73
N LYS A 40 -10.06 -13.11 -24.16
CA LYS A 40 -10.00 -12.36 -25.42
C LYS A 40 -8.87 -12.92 -26.29
N GLN A 41 -9.11 -13.06 -27.59
CA GLN A 41 -8.16 -13.62 -28.55
C GLN A 41 -6.83 -12.85 -28.62
N ASP A 42 -6.80 -11.61 -28.22
CA ASP A 42 -5.62 -10.73 -28.17
C ASP A 42 -4.91 -10.70 -26.79
N ARG A 43 -5.34 -11.56 -25.85
CA ARG A 43 -4.75 -11.62 -24.49
C ARG A 43 -3.82 -12.80 -24.31
N PRO A 44 -2.95 -12.77 -23.26
CA PRO A 44 -1.68 -13.50 -23.24
C PRO A 44 -1.77 -15.01 -23.43
N PHE A 45 -2.93 -15.60 -23.24
CA PHE A 45 -3.02 -17.08 -23.37
C PHE A 45 -3.88 -17.55 -24.55
N GLY A 46 -4.64 -16.66 -25.21
CA GLY A 46 -5.51 -17.05 -26.33
C GLY A 46 -6.50 -18.16 -26.01
N VAL A 47 -7.02 -18.19 -24.78
CA VAL A 47 -7.94 -19.22 -24.28
C VAL A 47 -9.39 -18.81 -24.41
N ASP A 48 -10.29 -19.79 -24.62
CA ASP A 48 -11.72 -19.58 -24.80
C ASP A 48 -12.53 -19.84 -23.51
N ALA A 49 -11.91 -20.42 -22.47
CA ALA A 49 -12.56 -20.77 -21.21
C ALA A 49 -11.79 -20.23 -19.99
N TYR A 50 -12.54 -19.69 -19.01
CA TYR A 50 -11.94 -19.10 -17.83
C TYR A 50 -11.19 -20.11 -16.94
N ASP A 51 -11.68 -21.33 -16.83
CA ASP A 51 -10.99 -22.41 -16.11
C ASP A 51 -9.63 -22.77 -16.74
N GLU A 52 -9.54 -22.65 -18.07
CA GLU A 52 -8.26 -22.83 -18.78
C GLU A 52 -7.33 -21.65 -18.49
N TYR A 53 -7.85 -20.42 -18.47
CA TYR A 53 -7.08 -19.24 -18.08
C TYR A 53 -6.50 -19.40 -16.67
N LEU A 54 -7.31 -19.82 -15.70
CA LEU A 54 -6.83 -20.02 -14.32
C LEU A 54 -5.72 -21.08 -14.23
N ARG A 55 -5.83 -22.19 -15.01
CA ARG A 55 -4.75 -23.19 -15.09
C ARG A 55 -3.46 -22.57 -15.65
N LYS A 56 -3.57 -21.75 -16.70
CA LYS A 56 -2.43 -21.02 -17.27
C LYS A 56 -1.80 -20.03 -16.28
N CYS A 57 -2.60 -19.35 -15.45
CA CYS A 57 -2.09 -18.54 -14.37
C CYS A 57 -1.25 -19.36 -13.38
N VAL A 58 -1.73 -20.55 -12.97
CA VAL A 58 -0.97 -21.45 -12.09
C VAL A 58 0.36 -21.86 -12.74
N GLU A 59 0.34 -22.29 -14.02
CA GLU A 59 1.53 -22.66 -14.78
C GLU A 59 2.54 -21.50 -14.85
N MET A 60 2.07 -20.26 -15.04
CA MET A 60 2.90 -19.06 -15.14
C MET A 60 3.49 -18.62 -13.79
N PHE A 61 2.68 -18.68 -12.72
CA PHE A 61 3.12 -18.20 -11.40
C PHE A 61 4.06 -19.19 -10.69
N THR A 62 3.97 -20.47 -10.97
CA THR A 62 4.77 -21.52 -10.32
C THR A 62 6.28 -21.23 -10.37
N PRO A 63 6.91 -21.01 -11.53
CA PRO A 63 8.34 -20.74 -11.58
C PRO A 63 8.73 -19.41 -10.89
N ASP A 64 7.85 -18.44 -10.82
CA ASP A 64 8.11 -17.16 -10.14
C ASP A 64 8.09 -17.34 -8.62
N VAL A 65 7.12 -18.09 -8.08
CA VAL A 65 7.06 -18.47 -6.68
C VAL A 65 8.29 -19.28 -6.27
N GLU A 66 8.70 -20.24 -7.07
CA GLU A 66 9.90 -21.06 -6.83
C GLU A 66 11.17 -20.18 -6.78
N ARG A 67 11.36 -19.29 -7.74
CA ARG A 67 12.52 -18.36 -7.77
C ARG A 67 12.54 -17.42 -6.57
N LEU A 68 11.40 -16.92 -6.14
CA LEU A 68 11.29 -16.08 -4.95
C LEU A 68 11.70 -16.85 -3.69
N HIS A 69 11.25 -18.10 -3.56
CA HIS A 69 11.65 -18.97 -2.45
C HIS A 69 13.15 -19.28 -2.45
N GLU A 70 13.71 -19.62 -3.62
CA GLU A 70 15.14 -19.87 -3.77
C GLU A 70 15.99 -18.64 -3.44
N ALA A 71 15.48 -17.44 -3.74
CA ALA A 71 16.10 -16.16 -3.35
C ALA A 71 15.96 -15.84 -1.86
N GLY A 72 15.20 -16.63 -1.09
CA GLY A 72 14.94 -16.41 0.34
C GLY A 72 13.85 -15.40 0.64
N TRP A 73 12.97 -15.07 -0.33
CA TRP A 73 11.83 -14.18 -0.08
C TRP A 73 10.79 -14.86 0.81
N PRO A 74 10.32 -14.20 1.90
CA PRO A 74 9.32 -14.79 2.80
C PRO A 74 7.98 -15.01 2.11
N LYS A 75 7.35 -16.17 2.34
CA LYS A 75 6.07 -16.54 1.73
C LYS A 75 4.92 -15.60 2.13
N ASP A 76 4.94 -15.10 3.34
CA ASP A 76 3.96 -14.17 3.89
C ASP A 76 4.17 -12.72 3.42
N ARG A 77 5.24 -12.47 2.65
CA ARG A 77 5.57 -11.17 2.06
C ARG A 77 5.48 -11.17 0.54
N MET A 78 4.77 -12.13 -0.03
CA MET A 78 4.37 -12.14 -1.42
C MET A 78 2.87 -12.36 -1.52
N GLY A 79 2.27 -12.03 -2.66
CA GLY A 79 0.85 -12.24 -2.86
C GLY A 79 0.47 -12.31 -4.32
N ILE A 80 -0.75 -12.78 -4.57
CA ILE A 80 -1.35 -12.80 -5.89
C ILE A 80 -2.57 -11.89 -5.85
N TYR A 81 -2.63 -10.97 -6.81
CA TYR A 81 -3.70 -9.98 -6.93
C TYR A 81 -4.84 -10.49 -7.82
N PHE A 82 -6.08 -10.25 -7.41
CA PHE A 82 -7.29 -10.81 -8.04
C PHE A 82 -8.30 -9.76 -8.46
N LEU A 83 -8.87 -9.94 -9.62
CA LEU A 83 -10.10 -9.34 -10.15
C LEU A 83 -10.32 -7.90 -9.64
N ASP A 84 -9.66 -6.96 -10.30
CA ASP A 84 -9.68 -5.55 -9.96
C ASP A 84 -11.11 -5.00 -9.95
N GLU A 85 -11.46 -4.34 -8.84
CA GLU A 85 -12.73 -3.61 -8.64
C GLU A 85 -14.00 -4.39 -9.05
N THR A 86 -13.99 -5.72 -8.91
CA THR A 86 -15.12 -6.57 -9.31
C THR A 86 -16.27 -6.56 -8.29
N SER A 87 -17.50 -6.68 -8.80
CA SER A 87 -18.70 -7.03 -8.03
C SER A 87 -19.16 -8.48 -8.27
N ASP A 88 -18.46 -9.24 -9.11
CA ASP A 88 -18.73 -10.66 -9.35
C ASP A 88 -18.00 -11.51 -8.30
N PHE A 89 -18.64 -11.66 -7.14
CA PHE A 89 -18.06 -12.40 -6.01
C PHE A 89 -18.07 -13.91 -6.20
N GLU A 90 -18.92 -14.44 -7.06
CA GLU A 90 -18.94 -15.85 -7.43
C GLU A 90 -17.67 -16.22 -8.21
N THR A 91 -17.38 -15.47 -9.27
CA THR A 91 -16.16 -15.63 -10.06
C THR A 91 -14.91 -15.38 -9.23
N LEU A 92 -14.91 -14.33 -8.39
CA LEU A 92 -13.80 -14.03 -7.48
C LEU A 92 -13.51 -15.22 -6.54
N GLY A 93 -14.55 -15.77 -5.93
CA GLY A 93 -14.41 -16.91 -5.03
C GLY A 93 -13.92 -18.18 -5.72
N LYS A 94 -14.40 -18.47 -6.93
CA LYS A 94 -13.93 -19.63 -7.74
C LYS A 94 -12.46 -19.47 -8.13
N ALA A 95 -12.08 -18.29 -8.63
CA ALA A 95 -10.70 -18.01 -9.00
C ALA A 95 -9.76 -18.13 -7.79
N ALA A 96 -10.15 -17.54 -6.65
CA ALA A 96 -9.39 -17.63 -5.41
C ALA A 96 -9.24 -19.08 -4.93
N GLN A 97 -10.28 -19.90 -5.06
CA GLN A 97 -10.22 -21.33 -4.71
C GLN A 97 -9.17 -22.08 -5.55
N VAL A 98 -9.18 -21.90 -6.87
CA VAL A 98 -8.24 -22.59 -7.79
C VAL A 98 -6.80 -22.22 -7.47
N ILE A 99 -6.53 -20.92 -7.33
CA ILE A 99 -5.17 -20.43 -7.07
C ILE A 99 -4.72 -20.81 -5.65
N LYS A 100 -5.59 -20.73 -4.64
CA LYS A 100 -5.25 -21.12 -3.26
C LYS A 100 -4.93 -22.60 -3.12
N GLN A 101 -5.56 -23.44 -3.92
CA GLN A 101 -5.24 -24.89 -3.97
C GLN A 101 -3.82 -25.13 -4.53
N ALA A 102 -3.39 -24.34 -5.52
CA ALA A 102 -2.04 -24.45 -6.08
C ALA A 102 -0.98 -23.80 -5.16
N PHE A 103 -1.32 -22.69 -4.51
CA PHE A 103 -0.42 -21.90 -3.66
C PHE A 103 -1.02 -21.67 -2.27
N PRO A 104 -1.11 -22.71 -1.41
CA PRO A 104 -1.81 -22.63 -0.12
C PRO A 104 -1.19 -21.61 0.84
N ASP A 105 0.13 -21.40 0.77
CA ASP A 105 0.89 -20.51 1.66
C ASP A 105 1.03 -19.08 1.13
N ILE A 106 0.57 -18.79 -0.11
CA ILE A 106 0.67 -17.46 -0.69
C ILE A 106 -0.60 -16.67 -0.41
N PRO A 107 -0.51 -15.48 0.21
CA PRO A 107 -1.66 -14.60 0.41
C PRO A 107 -2.33 -14.18 -0.91
N LEU A 108 -3.65 -14.20 -0.94
CA LEU A 108 -4.47 -13.75 -2.06
C LEU A 108 -5.15 -12.42 -1.70
N MET A 109 -5.06 -11.42 -2.58
CA MET A 109 -5.55 -10.07 -2.34
C MET A 109 -6.45 -9.56 -3.45
N THR A 110 -7.42 -8.70 -3.13
CA THR A 110 -8.34 -8.10 -4.10
C THR A 110 -8.74 -6.68 -3.73
N THR A 111 -8.95 -5.84 -4.74
CA THR A 111 -9.70 -4.57 -4.66
C THR A 111 -11.19 -4.75 -4.97
N GLY A 112 -11.64 -5.99 -5.16
CA GLY A 112 -13.05 -6.31 -5.37
C GLY A 112 -13.94 -5.73 -4.26
N TYR A 113 -15.16 -5.37 -4.63
CA TYR A 113 -16.11 -4.68 -3.73
C TYR A 113 -16.76 -5.59 -2.66
N ASP A 114 -16.22 -6.78 -2.43
CA ASP A 114 -16.58 -7.64 -1.32
C ASP A 114 -16.26 -6.96 0.02
N ARG A 115 -17.28 -6.80 0.86
CA ARG A 115 -17.18 -6.15 2.18
C ARG A 115 -17.35 -7.15 3.32
N THR A 116 -17.07 -8.43 3.08
CA THR A 116 -17.16 -9.48 4.10
C THR A 116 -15.98 -9.47 5.06
N TYR A 117 -14.79 -9.05 4.59
CA TYR A 117 -13.54 -9.07 5.36
C TYR A 117 -13.28 -10.41 6.07
N GLY A 118 -13.71 -11.51 5.45
CA GLY A 118 -13.58 -12.86 6.00
C GLY A 118 -14.60 -13.25 7.08
N LEU A 119 -15.59 -12.40 7.38
CA LEU A 119 -16.55 -12.61 8.47
C LEU A 119 -17.78 -13.42 8.10
N GLU A 120 -17.98 -13.73 6.83
CA GLU A 120 -19.14 -14.46 6.31
C GLU A 120 -18.71 -15.81 5.74
N ASP A 121 -19.61 -16.80 5.73
CA ASP A 121 -19.33 -18.11 5.13
C ASP A 121 -19.54 -18.07 3.61
N THR A 122 -18.57 -17.48 2.91
CA THR A 122 -18.55 -17.32 1.46
C THR A 122 -17.24 -17.86 0.89
N PRO A 123 -17.20 -18.24 -0.40
CA PRO A 123 -15.93 -18.62 -1.05
C PRO A 123 -14.86 -17.53 -0.99
N THR A 124 -15.24 -16.25 -1.11
CA THR A 124 -14.31 -15.13 -0.97
C THR A 124 -13.71 -15.06 0.43
N SER A 125 -14.54 -15.11 1.46
CA SER A 125 -14.08 -15.13 2.87
C SER A 125 -13.17 -16.30 3.19
N LYS A 126 -13.42 -17.46 2.56
CA LYS A 126 -12.63 -18.67 2.80
C LYS A 126 -11.23 -18.62 2.19
N TYR A 127 -11.10 -18.11 0.97
CA TYR A 127 -9.87 -18.23 0.18
C TYR A 127 -9.05 -16.94 0.08
N LEU A 128 -9.68 -15.78 0.26
CA LEU A 128 -8.95 -14.51 0.29
C LEU A 128 -8.32 -14.25 1.67
N ASP A 129 -7.18 -13.61 1.67
CA ASP A 129 -6.41 -13.27 2.86
C ASP A 129 -6.40 -11.75 3.09
N ILE A 130 -6.43 -10.95 2.01
CA ILE A 130 -6.23 -9.51 2.05
C ILE A 130 -7.33 -8.80 1.23
N TRP A 131 -8.10 -7.94 1.90
CA TRP A 131 -9.04 -7.00 1.27
C TRP A 131 -8.38 -5.64 1.12
N VAL A 132 -8.58 -5.00 -0.04
CA VAL A 132 -7.99 -3.69 -0.32
C VAL A 132 -9.08 -2.71 -0.76
N PRO A 133 -9.90 -2.18 0.16
CA PRO A 133 -10.93 -1.18 -0.15
C PRO A 133 -10.31 0.21 -0.39
N LEU A 134 -11.03 1.09 -1.10
CA LEU A 134 -10.74 2.53 -1.13
C LEU A 134 -10.78 3.12 0.28
N THR A 135 -9.96 4.14 0.54
CA THR A 135 -9.85 4.80 1.85
C THR A 135 -11.18 5.21 2.48
N PRO A 136 -12.21 5.73 1.76
CA PRO A 136 -13.52 6.00 2.36
C PRO A 136 -14.25 4.73 2.80
N ARG A 137 -14.12 3.64 2.04
CA ARG A 137 -14.73 2.35 2.40
C ARG A 137 -14.07 1.74 3.62
N TYR A 138 -12.75 1.86 3.72
CA TYR A 138 -12.03 1.45 4.93
C TYR A 138 -12.56 2.18 6.16
N HIS A 139 -12.78 3.50 6.05
CA HIS A 139 -13.35 4.31 7.12
C HIS A 139 -14.76 3.85 7.52
N GLU A 140 -15.63 3.65 6.53
CA GLU A 140 -17.02 3.20 6.75
C GLU A 140 -17.10 1.82 7.42
N ASP A 141 -16.21 0.89 7.03
CA ASP A 141 -16.23 -0.50 7.48
C ASP A 141 -15.26 -0.80 8.64
N ARG A 142 -14.73 0.21 9.29
CA ARG A 142 -13.66 0.05 10.29
C ARG A 142 -13.94 -1.03 11.34
N GLU A 143 -15.18 -1.11 11.85
CA GLU A 143 -15.56 -2.12 12.85
C GLU A 143 -15.50 -3.56 12.28
N LYS A 144 -15.94 -3.76 11.03
CA LYS A 144 -15.83 -5.05 10.35
C LYS A 144 -14.37 -5.42 10.12
N ILE A 145 -13.56 -4.45 9.69
CA ILE A 145 -12.12 -4.63 9.44
C ILE A 145 -11.40 -5.07 10.72
N ILE A 146 -11.65 -4.42 11.84
CA ILE A 146 -11.08 -4.82 13.15
C ILE A 146 -11.46 -6.26 13.49
N ARG A 147 -12.69 -6.66 13.26
CA ARG A 147 -13.15 -8.05 13.49
C ARG A 147 -12.50 -9.04 12.52
N GLY A 148 -12.35 -8.68 11.24
CA GLY A 148 -11.64 -9.48 10.24
C GLY A 148 -10.18 -9.71 10.61
N ARG A 149 -9.49 -8.66 11.07
CA ARG A 149 -8.11 -8.76 11.56
C ARG A 149 -7.99 -9.68 12.80
N ALA A 150 -8.97 -9.64 13.69
CA ALA A 150 -9.00 -10.52 14.86
C ALA A 150 -9.10 -12.03 14.52
N ILE A 151 -9.53 -12.38 13.32
CA ILE A 151 -9.54 -13.75 12.80
C ILE A 151 -8.39 -14.04 11.80
N GLY A 152 -7.37 -13.17 11.74
CA GLY A 152 -6.16 -13.38 10.95
C GLY A 152 -6.23 -12.87 9.50
N LYS A 153 -7.28 -12.15 9.12
CA LYS A 153 -7.35 -11.49 7.81
C LYS A 153 -6.62 -10.15 7.85
N GLN A 154 -6.13 -9.70 6.70
CA GLN A 154 -5.52 -8.39 6.54
C GLN A 154 -6.42 -7.45 5.75
N THR A 155 -6.32 -6.16 6.02
CA THR A 155 -7.00 -5.13 5.23
C THR A 155 -6.03 -4.00 4.94
N TRP A 156 -5.65 -3.92 3.67
CA TRP A 156 -4.92 -2.78 3.13
C TRP A 156 -5.92 -1.74 2.67
N TRP A 157 -5.46 -0.63 2.16
CA TRP A 157 -6.29 0.32 1.45
C TRP A 157 -5.60 0.84 0.19
N TYR A 158 -6.37 1.46 -0.68
CA TYR A 158 -5.83 2.06 -1.89
C TYR A 158 -6.51 3.39 -2.21
N ILE A 159 -5.88 4.13 -3.10
CA ILE A 159 -6.43 5.24 -3.85
C ILE A 159 -6.07 5.06 -5.33
N CYS A 160 -6.83 5.72 -6.19
CA CYS A 160 -6.60 5.77 -7.63
C CYS A 160 -7.20 7.07 -8.17
N VAL A 161 -7.93 7.02 -9.28
CA VAL A 161 -8.82 8.11 -9.73
C VAL A 161 -9.91 8.45 -8.69
N GLY A 162 -10.05 7.67 -7.68
CA GLY A 162 -10.90 7.87 -6.49
C GLY A 162 -10.07 7.76 -5.20
N PRO A 163 -10.56 8.34 -4.09
CA PRO A 163 -11.72 9.23 -3.99
C PRO A 163 -11.45 10.63 -4.58
N ARG A 164 -12.51 11.26 -5.16
CA ARG A 164 -12.41 12.58 -5.84
C ARG A 164 -12.99 13.74 -5.04
N GLU A 165 -13.60 13.46 -3.91
CA GLU A 165 -14.20 14.50 -3.06
C GLU A 165 -13.13 15.50 -2.62
N THR A 166 -13.49 16.78 -2.60
CA THR A 166 -12.57 17.90 -2.38
C THR A 166 -11.71 17.77 -1.11
N ARG A 167 -12.18 17.02 -0.13
CA ARG A 167 -11.48 16.79 1.14
C ARG A 167 -10.88 15.41 1.29
N SER A 168 -11.04 14.52 0.32
CA SER A 168 -10.45 13.17 0.42
C SER A 168 -8.93 13.20 0.42
N LEU A 169 -8.33 12.30 1.18
CA LEU A 169 -6.91 12.03 1.11
C LEU A 169 -6.61 11.33 -0.21
N ASN A 170 -6.03 12.08 -1.15
CA ASN A 170 -5.53 11.64 -2.43
C ASN A 170 -4.39 12.59 -2.85
N TRP A 171 -3.64 12.26 -3.88
CA TRP A 171 -2.48 13.02 -4.32
C TRP A 171 -2.56 13.54 -5.77
N PHE A 172 -3.73 13.99 -6.18
CA PHE A 172 -3.87 14.72 -7.44
C PHE A 172 -3.03 16.01 -7.43
N THR A 173 -2.55 16.45 -8.58
CA THR A 173 -1.68 17.64 -8.67
C THR A 173 -2.35 18.93 -8.19
N GLN A 174 -3.67 19.01 -8.29
CA GLN A 174 -4.46 20.14 -7.80
C GLN A 174 -4.69 20.13 -6.28
N TYR A 175 -4.30 19.06 -5.59
CA TYR A 175 -4.44 18.96 -4.13
C TYR A 175 -3.15 19.42 -3.42
N PRO A 176 -3.25 20.00 -2.22
CA PRO A 176 -2.08 20.26 -1.39
C PRO A 176 -1.25 18.99 -1.17
N ALA A 177 0.06 19.08 -1.41
CA ALA A 177 0.96 17.92 -1.32
C ALA A 177 1.01 17.27 0.08
N ILE A 178 0.69 18.04 1.13
CA ILE A 178 0.57 17.51 2.51
C ILE A 178 -0.41 16.33 2.62
N ARG A 179 -1.41 16.23 1.72
CA ARG A 179 -2.35 15.08 1.72
C ARG A 179 -1.65 13.76 1.51
N SER A 180 -0.64 13.71 0.64
CA SER A 180 0.17 12.51 0.41
C SER A 180 0.89 12.09 1.70
N ARG A 181 1.46 13.06 2.42
CA ARG A 181 2.16 12.83 3.68
C ARG A 181 1.21 12.36 4.78
N LEU A 182 0.05 13.04 4.93
CA LEU A 182 -0.96 12.65 5.91
C LEU A 182 -1.52 11.24 5.64
N LEU A 183 -1.75 10.89 4.37
CA LEU A 183 -2.26 9.56 4.00
C LEU A 183 -1.31 8.45 4.42
N MET A 184 -0.01 8.62 4.12
CA MET A 184 1.00 7.58 4.37
C MET A 184 1.53 7.58 5.81
N GLY A 185 1.37 8.68 6.55
CA GLY A 185 1.80 8.81 7.93
C GLY A 185 0.64 8.69 8.92
N ALA A 186 0.10 9.85 9.32
CA ALA A 186 -0.89 9.95 10.39
C ALA A 186 -2.17 9.14 10.14
N ALA A 187 -2.67 9.10 8.89
CA ALA A 187 -3.87 8.33 8.57
C ALA A 187 -3.58 6.82 8.61
N ALA A 188 -2.50 6.36 7.97
CA ALA A 188 -2.11 4.96 8.01
C ALA A 188 -1.92 4.46 9.45
N TRP A 189 -1.32 5.28 10.32
CA TRP A 189 -1.17 4.97 11.74
C TRP A 189 -2.50 4.93 12.50
N LYS A 190 -3.35 5.98 12.36
CA LYS A 190 -4.64 6.08 13.08
C LYS A 190 -5.61 4.98 12.70
N TYR A 191 -5.59 4.57 11.43
CA TYR A 191 -6.46 3.49 10.91
C TYR A 191 -5.85 2.10 11.09
N GLU A 192 -4.56 2.02 11.43
CA GLU A 192 -3.84 0.76 11.61
C GLU A 192 -3.93 -0.12 10.36
N THR A 193 -3.81 0.49 9.17
CA THR A 193 -3.86 -0.28 7.93
C THR A 193 -2.69 -1.25 7.82
N ASP A 194 -2.95 -2.46 7.34
CA ASP A 194 -1.91 -3.49 7.17
C ASP A 194 -1.02 -3.23 5.95
N GLY A 195 -1.49 -2.39 5.01
CA GLY A 195 -0.72 -2.04 3.83
C GLY A 195 -1.40 -0.98 2.96
N PHE A 196 -0.67 -0.55 1.94
CA PHE A 196 -1.13 0.42 0.95
C PHE A 196 -0.86 -0.11 -0.47
N LEU A 197 -1.86 -0.04 -1.33
CA LEU A 197 -1.74 -0.38 -2.73
C LEU A 197 -1.89 0.88 -3.60
N TYR A 198 -1.02 1.03 -4.58
CA TYR A 198 -1.18 2.00 -5.65
C TYR A 198 -0.83 1.36 -6.99
N TYR A 199 -1.69 1.54 -7.96
CA TYR A 199 -1.66 0.75 -9.18
C TYR A 199 -0.53 1.10 -10.14
N ARG A 200 0.00 2.35 -10.07
CA ARG A 200 0.99 2.84 -11.00
C ARG A 200 1.74 4.09 -10.51
N LEU A 201 3.02 4.19 -10.87
CA LEU A 201 3.87 5.35 -10.55
C LEU A 201 4.28 6.14 -11.81
N ASP A 202 4.22 5.52 -12.98
CA ASP A 202 4.85 5.93 -14.24
C ASP A 202 3.88 5.94 -15.43
N GLY A 203 2.67 6.39 -15.22
CA GLY A 203 1.63 6.49 -16.23
C GLY A 203 1.90 7.59 -17.29
N TRP A 204 2.92 7.42 -18.11
CA TRP A 204 3.46 8.44 -19.03
C TRP A 204 2.83 8.45 -20.42
N TYR A 205 1.62 7.94 -20.57
CA TYR A 205 1.00 7.75 -21.90
C TYR A 205 0.86 9.00 -22.75
N ASN A 206 0.73 10.19 -22.14
CA ASN A 206 0.66 11.47 -22.86
C ASN A 206 2.00 12.19 -22.93
N ASN A 207 3.11 11.52 -22.59
CA ASN A 207 4.44 12.11 -22.54
C ASN A 207 5.40 11.29 -23.41
N GLU A 208 5.67 11.78 -24.62
CA GLU A 208 6.58 11.12 -25.57
C GLU A 208 8.04 11.53 -25.39
N LYS A 209 8.31 12.56 -24.58
CA LYS A 209 9.63 13.14 -24.41
C LYS A 209 10.10 13.11 -22.97
N LEU A 210 11.40 12.99 -22.79
CA LEU A 210 12.03 13.13 -21.49
C LEU A 210 12.01 14.60 -21.04
N ILE A 211 11.90 14.83 -19.74
CA ILE A 211 12.13 16.16 -19.16
C ILE A 211 13.64 16.43 -19.17
N THR A 212 14.08 17.34 -20.02
CA THR A 212 15.49 17.72 -20.15
C THR A 212 15.79 19.11 -19.63
N THR A 213 14.76 19.90 -19.37
CA THR A 213 14.88 21.29 -18.91
C THR A 213 13.86 21.56 -17.81
N GLY A 214 14.18 22.42 -16.87
CA GLY A 214 13.32 22.89 -15.80
C GLY A 214 13.47 24.40 -15.58
N PRO A 215 12.64 24.99 -14.68
CA PRO A 215 11.54 24.39 -13.92
C PRO A 215 10.22 24.24 -14.71
N TYR A 216 10.11 24.85 -15.88
CA TYR A 216 8.91 24.80 -16.72
C TYR A 216 9.12 23.81 -17.85
N THR A 217 8.24 22.83 -17.92
CA THR A 217 8.28 21.76 -18.94
C THR A 217 6.91 21.62 -19.60
N ASP A 218 6.89 20.93 -20.73
CA ASP A 218 5.69 20.53 -21.44
C ASP A 218 5.13 19.18 -20.96
N TRP A 219 5.54 18.71 -19.77
CA TRP A 219 5.05 17.48 -19.17
C TRP A 219 3.56 17.54 -18.89
N VAL A 220 2.82 16.54 -19.38
CA VAL A 220 1.38 16.42 -19.20
C VAL A 220 1.09 15.54 -17.97
N PRO A 221 0.52 16.10 -16.89
CA PRO A 221 0.28 15.36 -15.66
C PRO A 221 -0.92 14.38 -15.71
N GLN A 222 -1.61 14.32 -16.86
CA GLN A 222 -2.72 13.40 -17.05
C GLN A 222 -2.27 12.03 -17.50
N TYR A 223 -2.76 11.00 -16.80
CA TYR A 223 -2.55 9.61 -17.18
C TYR A 223 -3.42 9.21 -18.38
N ARG A 224 -4.68 9.62 -18.38
CA ARG A 224 -5.66 9.42 -19.45
C ARG A 224 -6.59 10.64 -19.54
N ASP A 225 -7.20 10.82 -20.69
CA ASP A 225 -8.22 11.84 -20.87
C ASP A 225 -9.35 11.72 -19.83
N ALA A 226 -9.79 12.86 -19.31
CA ALA A 226 -10.82 13.00 -18.28
C ALA A 226 -10.50 12.41 -16.88
N LEU A 227 -9.28 11.93 -16.62
CA LEU A 227 -8.83 11.58 -15.28
C LEU A 227 -8.21 12.79 -14.57
N PRO A 228 -8.24 12.82 -13.22
CA PRO A 228 -7.58 13.87 -12.46
C PRO A 228 -6.06 13.91 -12.74
N ASP A 229 -5.51 15.12 -12.80
CA ASP A 229 -4.09 15.32 -13.03
C ASP A 229 -3.24 14.68 -11.93
N GLY A 230 -2.23 13.94 -12.35
CA GLY A 230 -1.26 13.31 -11.46
C GLY A 230 -1.61 11.91 -11.00
N ASP A 231 -2.82 11.41 -11.28
CA ASP A 231 -3.15 10.02 -11.01
C ASP A 231 -2.27 9.09 -11.85
N GLY A 232 -1.68 8.07 -11.22
CA GLY A 232 -0.74 7.16 -11.85
C GLY A 232 0.63 7.78 -12.22
N GLN A 233 0.92 9.02 -11.84
CA GLN A 233 2.16 9.72 -12.19
C GLN A 233 2.84 10.33 -10.95
N LEU A 234 3.59 9.52 -10.22
CA LEU A 234 4.43 9.98 -9.11
C LEU A 234 5.89 10.19 -9.50
N LEU A 235 6.28 9.66 -10.65
CA LEU A 235 7.58 9.84 -11.27
C LEU A 235 7.41 10.45 -12.65
N CYS A 236 8.37 11.25 -13.07
CA CYS A 236 8.50 11.75 -14.43
C CYS A 236 9.72 11.12 -15.12
N ALA A 237 9.69 11.05 -16.46
CA ALA A 237 10.80 10.50 -17.22
C ALA A 237 11.90 11.53 -17.41
N GLY A 238 13.07 11.31 -16.84
CA GLY A 238 14.27 12.13 -17.02
C GLY A 238 15.36 11.42 -17.84
N PRO A 239 16.37 12.17 -18.36
CA PRO A 239 17.40 11.63 -19.24
C PRO A 239 18.37 10.68 -18.53
N ASN A 240 18.53 10.81 -17.22
CA ASN A 240 19.44 10.01 -16.41
C ASN A 240 18.70 9.07 -15.43
N GLY A 241 17.39 8.91 -15.60
CA GLY A 241 16.54 8.14 -14.74
C GLY A 241 15.25 8.87 -14.35
N PRO A 242 14.42 8.29 -13.49
CA PRO A 242 13.18 8.90 -13.06
C PRO A 242 13.44 10.18 -12.24
N ILE A 243 12.57 11.17 -12.44
CA ILE A 243 12.53 12.41 -11.65
C ILE A 243 11.36 12.30 -10.69
N SER A 244 11.64 12.48 -9.40
CA SER A 244 10.65 12.46 -8.35
C SER A 244 9.72 13.69 -8.42
N THR A 245 8.45 13.49 -8.07
CA THR A 245 7.50 14.60 -7.88
C THR A 245 7.43 15.01 -6.42
N ILE A 246 6.98 16.25 -6.14
CA ILE A 246 6.75 16.72 -4.76
C ILE A 246 5.76 15.81 -4.01
N ARG A 247 4.85 15.13 -4.71
CA ARG A 247 3.92 14.18 -4.12
C ARG A 247 4.62 12.93 -3.64
N LEU A 248 5.56 12.37 -4.43
CA LEU A 248 6.37 11.21 -4.03
C LEU A 248 7.28 11.56 -2.84
N GLU A 249 7.87 12.75 -2.81
CA GLU A 249 8.66 13.21 -1.67
C GLU A 249 7.79 13.32 -0.39
N ASN A 250 6.55 13.83 -0.50
CA ASN A 250 5.63 13.86 0.62
C ASN A 250 5.13 12.46 1.03
N ILE A 251 5.02 11.51 0.12
CA ILE A 251 4.77 10.10 0.45
C ILE A 251 5.91 9.55 1.29
N ARG A 252 7.16 9.77 0.88
CA ARG A 252 8.36 9.37 1.66
C ARG A 252 8.32 9.97 3.05
N ASP A 253 8.10 11.28 3.17
CA ASP A 253 8.03 11.97 4.45
C ASP A 253 6.89 11.45 5.33
N GLY A 254 5.77 11.03 4.72
CA GLY A 254 4.66 10.37 5.43
C GLY A 254 5.04 8.99 5.98
N ILE A 255 5.75 8.20 5.20
CA ILE A 255 6.28 6.90 5.67
C ILE A 255 7.26 7.11 6.83
N GLU A 256 8.13 8.12 6.75
CA GLU A 256 9.00 8.49 7.85
C GLU A 256 8.22 8.91 9.10
N ASP A 257 7.14 9.70 8.97
CA ASP A 257 6.26 10.06 10.10
C ASP A 257 5.64 8.82 10.76
N TYR A 258 5.24 7.82 9.97
CA TYR A 258 4.78 6.52 10.47
C TYR A 258 5.87 5.79 11.24
N GLU A 259 7.10 5.74 10.71
CA GLU A 259 8.25 5.11 11.37
C GLU A 259 8.62 5.81 12.70
N TYR A 260 8.47 7.13 12.79
CA TYR A 260 8.62 7.85 14.06
C TYR A 260 7.64 7.35 15.12
N LEU A 261 6.36 7.19 14.77
CA LEU A 261 5.34 6.66 15.68
C LEU A 261 5.63 5.19 16.06
N TRP A 262 6.07 4.39 15.09
CA TRP A 262 6.49 3.01 15.31
C TRP A 262 7.68 2.96 16.28
N ARG A 263 8.71 3.76 16.06
CA ARG A 263 9.87 3.83 16.93
C ARG A 263 9.52 4.29 18.34
N LEU A 264 8.61 5.26 18.45
CA LEU A 264 8.10 5.71 19.75
C LEU A 264 7.42 4.58 20.52
N ARG A 265 6.56 3.82 19.85
CA ARG A 265 5.86 2.66 20.43
C ARG A 265 6.86 1.60 20.91
N GLU A 266 7.84 1.23 20.10
CA GLU A 266 8.89 0.28 20.47
C GLU A 266 9.64 0.71 21.75
N LEU A 267 9.99 1.98 21.86
CA LEU A 267 10.68 2.51 23.05
C LEU A 267 9.78 2.49 24.29
N ILE A 268 8.50 2.80 24.15
CA ILE A 268 7.50 2.71 25.22
C ILE A 268 7.38 1.25 25.71
N GLU A 269 7.24 0.30 24.80
CA GLU A 269 7.15 -1.13 25.12
C GLU A 269 8.41 -1.64 25.84
N ARG A 270 9.59 -1.21 25.41
CA ARG A 270 10.86 -1.52 26.10
C ARG A 270 10.91 -0.91 27.50
N ALA A 271 10.47 0.33 27.65
CA ALA A 271 10.42 1.02 28.92
C ALA A 271 9.43 0.41 29.92
N ALA A 272 8.31 -0.14 29.44
CA ALA A 272 7.28 -0.80 30.27
C ALA A 272 7.81 -2.03 31.03
N GLY A 273 8.87 -2.68 30.52
CA GLY A 273 9.55 -3.79 31.21
C GLY A 273 10.56 -3.37 32.27
N MET A 274 10.77 -2.05 32.49
CA MET A 274 11.80 -1.50 33.36
C MET A 274 11.21 -0.94 34.65
N SER A 275 11.96 -1.01 35.77
CA SER A 275 11.62 -0.29 36.98
C SER A 275 12.14 1.15 36.89
N LEU A 276 11.24 2.10 36.61
CA LEU A 276 11.58 3.49 36.36
C LEU A 276 11.26 4.38 37.57
N PRO A 277 12.12 5.38 37.92
CA PRO A 277 11.77 6.39 38.90
C PRO A 277 10.65 7.29 38.35
N GLY A 278 9.81 7.83 39.21
CA GLY A 278 8.55 8.51 38.84
C GLY A 278 8.68 9.65 37.80
N ARG A 279 9.88 10.29 37.68
CA ARG A 279 10.12 11.28 36.62
C ARG A 279 10.23 10.64 35.21
N GLU A 280 10.83 9.47 35.14
CA GLU A 280 10.97 8.72 33.89
C GLU A 280 9.64 8.03 33.52
N GLU A 281 8.97 7.44 34.51
CA GLU A 281 7.61 6.91 34.34
C GLU A 281 6.65 7.97 33.80
N ALA A 282 6.69 9.20 34.34
CA ALA A 282 5.90 10.32 33.79
C ALA A 282 6.33 10.74 32.37
N ALA A 283 7.56 10.48 31.96
CA ALA A 283 7.98 10.72 30.57
C ALA A 283 7.40 9.68 29.62
N VAL A 284 7.38 8.39 30.00
CA VAL A 284 6.72 7.31 29.25
C VAL A 284 5.24 7.61 29.09
N ALA A 285 4.54 7.93 30.18
CA ALA A 285 3.11 8.26 30.13
C ALA A 285 2.76 9.48 29.27
N ARG A 286 3.68 10.44 29.11
CA ARG A 286 3.51 11.54 28.15
C ARG A 286 3.74 11.09 26.71
N ALA A 287 4.71 10.22 26.47
CA ALA A 287 5.03 9.67 25.17
C ALA A 287 3.88 8.79 24.62
N GLU A 288 3.24 7.99 25.48
CA GLU A 288 2.07 7.17 25.12
C GLU A 288 0.94 8.01 24.52
N LYS A 289 0.72 9.21 25.03
CA LYS A 289 -0.32 10.12 24.49
C LYS A 289 -0.01 10.61 23.07
N LEU A 290 1.24 10.60 22.66
CA LEU A 290 1.64 11.01 21.31
C LEU A 290 1.39 9.91 20.26
N LEU A 291 1.19 8.64 20.68
CA LEU A 291 0.80 7.57 19.78
C LEU A 291 -0.65 7.74 19.25
N ALA A 292 -1.48 8.47 19.97
CA ALA A 292 -2.80 8.83 19.49
C ALA A 292 -2.70 10.04 18.56
N VAL A 293 -2.99 9.83 17.26
CA VAL A 293 -3.09 10.94 16.30
C VAL A 293 -4.20 11.88 16.73
N PRO A 294 -3.91 13.15 17.09
CA PRO A 294 -4.91 14.07 17.61
C PRO A 294 -5.88 14.54 16.52
N ASP A 295 -7.14 14.83 16.90
CA ASP A 295 -8.18 15.22 15.95
C ASP A 295 -7.89 16.55 15.24
N TYR A 296 -7.11 17.45 15.86
CA TYR A 296 -6.68 18.68 15.19
C TYR A 296 -5.71 18.41 14.03
N LEU A 297 -5.00 17.29 14.05
CA LEU A 297 -4.14 16.85 12.95
C LEU A 297 -4.93 16.06 11.91
N LEU A 298 -5.66 15.04 12.36
CA LEU A 298 -6.50 14.19 11.51
C LEU A 298 -7.61 13.55 12.36
N SER A 299 -8.85 14.01 12.18
CA SER A 299 -10.03 13.39 12.80
C SER A 299 -10.46 12.13 12.05
N ASP A 300 -10.57 12.24 10.71
CA ASP A 300 -10.88 11.15 9.80
C ASP A 300 -10.30 11.41 8.41
N VAL A 301 -10.55 10.49 7.44
CA VAL A 301 -10.02 10.57 6.07
C VAL A 301 -10.50 11.78 5.26
N ASN A 302 -11.47 12.55 5.77
CA ASN A 302 -12.01 13.75 5.14
C ASN A 302 -11.85 15.01 6.02
N THR A 303 -11.38 14.85 7.27
CA THR A 303 -11.27 15.92 8.26
C THR A 303 -9.87 15.93 8.87
N TYR A 304 -9.03 16.80 8.37
CA TYR A 304 -7.60 16.88 8.73
C TYR A 304 -7.06 18.29 8.50
N THR A 305 -5.91 18.59 9.10
CA THR A 305 -5.20 19.86 8.86
C THR A 305 -4.67 19.96 7.43
N GLN A 306 -4.70 21.16 6.87
CA GLN A 306 -3.97 21.48 5.63
C GLN A 306 -2.76 22.38 5.91
N ASP A 307 -2.46 22.64 7.16
CA ASP A 307 -1.33 23.44 7.61
C ASP A 307 -0.12 22.56 7.85
N PRO A 308 0.96 22.71 7.06
CA PRO A 308 2.18 21.90 7.20
C PRO A 308 2.90 22.16 8.54
N ASP A 309 2.77 23.35 9.12
CA ASP A 309 3.43 23.69 10.39
C ASP A 309 2.82 22.88 11.55
N VAL A 310 1.51 22.67 11.55
CA VAL A 310 0.82 21.81 12.53
C VAL A 310 1.35 20.38 12.49
N LEU A 311 1.58 19.85 11.29
CA LEU A 311 2.14 18.51 11.11
C LEU A 311 3.60 18.44 11.57
N ALA A 312 4.41 19.45 11.20
CA ALA A 312 5.81 19.54 11.59
C ALA A 312 5.98 19.62 13.11
N GLU A 313 5.19 20.47 13.79
CA GLU A 313 5.18 20.57 15.25
C GLU A 313 4.80 19.25 15.93
N HIS A 314 3.86 18.49 15.36
CA HIS A 314 3.50 17.18 15.90
C HIS A 314 4.67 16.19 15.76
N ARG A 315 5.31 16.13 14.59
CA ARG A 315 6.51 15.31 14.35
C ARG A 315 7.64 15.66 15.34
N ASP A 316 7.90 16.95 15.54
CA ASP A 316 8.95 17.40 16.46
C ASP A 316 8.69 16.92 17.89
N ARG A 317 7.45 16.98 18.38
CA ARG A 317 7.06 16.45 19.70
C ARG A 317 7.30 14.93 19.81
N VAL A 318 7.00 14.18 18.73
CA VAL A 318 7.26 12.74 18.66
C VAL A 318 8.78 12.49 18.68
N ALA A 319 9.56 13.24 17.90
CA ALA A 319 11.02 13.14 17.86
C ALA A 319 11.69 13.42 19.23
N GLU A 320 11.24 14.49 19.90
CA GLU A 320 11.72 14.82 21.25
C GLU A 320 11.41 13.70 22.27
N ALA A 321 10.21 13.09 22.17
CA ALA A 321 9.85 11.96 23.00
C ALA A 321 10.73 10.73 22.73
N ILE A 322 11.03 10.44 21.46
CA ILE A 322 11.94 9.36 21.04
C ILE A 322 13.33 9.60 21.66
N CYS A 323 13.94 10.77 21.45
CA CYS A 323 15.26 11.09 22.00
C CYS A 323 15.30 10.92 23.52
N ARG A 324 14.25 11.37 24.20
CA ARG A 324 14.15 11.24 25.66
C ARG A 324 14.04 9.79 26.13
N LEU A 325 13.20 8.98 25.47
CA LEU A 325 13.04 7.58 25.84
C LEU A 325 14.28 6.74 25.48
N GLN A 326 14.96 7.03 24.36
CA GLN A 326 16.26 6.42 24.05
C GLN A 326 17.26 6.63 25.17
N GLY A 327 17.38 7.86 25.70
CA GLY A 327 18.25 8.15 26.84
C GLY A 327 17.88 7.38 28.11
N ILE A 328 16.60 7.06 28.33
CA ILE A 328 16.13 6.25 29.46
C ILE A 328 16.45 4.76 29.25
N VAL A 329 16.21 4.25 28.03
CA VAL A 329 16.32 2.81 27.73
C VAL A 329 17.76 2.37 27.50
N GLU A 330 18.63 3.21 26.92
CA GLU A 330 20.02 2.87 26.56
C GLU A 330 21.01 3.10 27.68
N ASN A 331 20.68 3.94 28.68
CA ASN A 331 21.57 4.22 29.83
C ASN A 331 21.35 3.26 31.03
N ARG A 332 20.63 2.16 30.81
CA ARG A 332 20.33 1.12 31.82
C ARG A 332 20.53 -0.28 31.25
#